data_c62ee4f3c254f9916eeca46930c95f14
#
_entry.id   c62ee4f3c254f9916eeca46930c95f14
#
_cell.length_a   1.000
_cell.length_b   1.000
_cell.length_c   1.000
_cell.angle_alpha   90.00
_cell.angle_beta   90.00
_cell.angle_gamma   90.00
#
_symmetry.space_group_name_H-M   'P 1'
#
loop_
_entity.id
_entity.type
_entity.pdbx_description
1 polymer ?
#
loop_
_entity_poly.entity_id
_entity_poly.type
_entity_poly.pdbx_seq_one_letter_code
_entity_poly.pdbx_strand_id
1 'polypeptide(L)'
;MSQNNRSKSHISYIGLVSILAIFIVGICIFDCTHFWRNTTISGIDCSWLTLKEAYNKIEQEVNTRTIKFYFMDGNIYEKTYEKIGVSIDEKKLESVFKEQHKYRSGHHFYNLGSVIELDQEKLKETLKTFPELQLENMIAPQNAQLTWNGEKFDVTREKVGNQIDLEEAEEFAIRQINAGMDSIYFQLVTQGNPDVVYEDIESIQKYMNNLLQSCLYFKLANGEIVTLDKNVIKTWIVEDARLGYSIDVESGIQHFVEMLAQKVKDINKDTPELTDVELNQDVETEIINAFLGNPNPQEVDLAYRKIKE
;
A
#
# COMPACT_ATOMS: atom_id res chain seq x y z
N MET A 1 30.20 -67.71 -61.70
CA MET A 1 29.46 -66.40 -61.77
C MET A 1 28.94 -65.93 -60.40
N SER A 2 29.53 -66.23 -59.26
CA SER A 2 28.96 -65.95 -57.91
C SER A 2 29.74 -64.91 -57.10
N GLN A 3 30.93 -64.44 -57.51
CA GLN A 3 31.73 -63.52 -56.76
C GLN A 3 31.47 -62.05 -57.07
N ASN A 4 30.89 -61.73 -58.24
CA ASN A 4 30.73 -60.30 -58.67
C ASN A 4 29.48 -59.60 -58.08
N ASN A 5 28.51 -60.37 -57.51
CA ASN A 5 27.31 -59.81 -56.93
C ASN A 5 27.48 -59.36 -55.46
N ARG A 6 28.39 -59.96 -54.69
CA ARG A 6 28.68 -59.62 -53.33
C ARG A 6 29.44 -58.28 -53.22
N SER A 7 30.35 -58.03 -54.14
CA SER A 7 31.11 -56.77 -54.18
C SER A 7 30.24 -55.54 -54.48
N LYS A 8 29.27 -55.69 -55.39
CA LYS A 8 28.34 -54.58 -55.73
C LYS A 8 27.36 -54.30 -54.59
N SER A 9 26.91 -55.29 -53.83
CA SER A 9 26.03 -55.09 -52.67
C SER A 9 26.75 -54.39 -51.52
N HIS A 10 28.03 -54.72 -51.22
CA HIS A 10 28.82 -54.07 -50.19
C HIS A 10 29.14 -52.58 -50.51
N ILE A 11 29.45 -52.24 -51.78
CA ILE A 11 29.69 -50.87 -52.20
C ILE A 11 28.39 -50.05 -52.11
N SER A 12 27.24 -50.64 -52.40
CA SER A 12 25.93 -49.98 -52.25
C SER A 12 25.59 -49.73 -50.77
N TYR A 13 25.89 -50.70 -49.88
CA TYR A 13 25.68 -50.53 -48.43
C TYR A 13 26.57 -49.48 -47.82
N ILE A 14 27.87 -49.44 -48.17
CA ILE A 14 28.81 -48.42 -47.68
C ILE A 14 28.38 -47.02 -48.15
N GLY A 15 27.91 -46.87 -49.39
CA GLY A 15 27.39 -45.62 -49.89
C GLY A 15 26.14 -45.18 -49.11
N LEU A 16 25.20 -46.06 -48.83
CA LEU A 16 24.00 -45.73 -48.03
C LEU A 16 24.31 -45.31 -46.61
N VAL A 17 25.24 -46.02 -45.95
CA VAL A 17 25.70 -45.71 -44.58
C VAL A 17 26.44 -44.36 -44.55
N SER A 18 27.25 -44.06 -45.58
CA SER A 18 27.94 -42.76 -45.67
C SER A 18 26.96 -41.59 -45.87
N ILE A 19 25.93 -41.77 -46.71
CA ILE A 19 24.87 -40.74 -46.88
C ILE A 19 24.09 -40.52 -45.58
N LEU A 20 23.74 -41.61 -44.89
CA LEU A 20 23.05 -41.53 -43.61
C LEU A 20 23.91 -40.81 -42.52
N ALA A 21 25.23 -41.13 -42.49
CA ALA A 21 26.17 -40.47 -41.57
C ALA A 21 26.30 -38.96 -41.86
N ILE A 22 26.40 -38.54 -43.13
CA ILE A 22 26.43 -37.15 -43.55
C ILE A 22 25.13 -36.44 -43.17
N PHE A 23 23.99 -37.10 -43.33
CA PHE A 23 22.68 -36.56 -42.96
C PHE A 23 22.55 -36.35 -41.46
N ILE A 24 23.00 -37.34 -40.66
CA ILE A 24 23.01 -37.24 -39.19
C ILE A 24 23.94 -36.10 -38.74
N VAL A 25 25.13 -35.98 -39.31
CA VAL A 25 26.05 -34.89 -38.99
C VAL A 25 25.45 -33.54 -39.37
N GLY A 26 24.78 -33.47 -40.52
CA GLY A 26 24.06 -32.27 -40.96
C GLY A 26 22.96 -31.87 -39.98
N ILE A 27 22.17 -32.80 -39.49
CA ILE A 27 21.16 -32.57 -38.44
C ILE A 27 21.83 -32.09 -37.15
N CYS A 28 22.90 -32.72 -36.69
CA CYS A 28 23.63 -32.31 -35.49
C CYS A 28 24.17 -30.89 -35.59
N ILE A 29 24.75 -30.52 -36.76
CA ILE A 29 25.25 -29.13 -36.98
C ILE A 29 24.08 -28.16 -36.98
N PHE A 30 22.97 -28.50 -37.65
CA PHE A 30 21.78 -27.66 -37.66
C PHE A 30 21.24 -27.44 -36.26
N ASP A 31 21.07 -28.52 -35.51
CA ASP A 31 20.57 -28.47 -34.13
C ASP A 31 21.49 -27.64 -33.21
N CYS A 32 22.81 -27.66 -33.41
CA CYS A 32 23.76 -26.87 -32.62
C CYS A 32 23.83 -25.38 -33.01
N THR A 33 23.34 -25.01 -34.19
CA THR A 33 23.45 -23.65 -34.73
C THR A 33 22.14 -22.89 -34.83
N HIS A 34 21.00 -23.56 -34.61
CA HIS A 34 19.68 -22.97 -34.73
C HIS A 34 18.85 -23.16 -33.45
N PHE A 35 17.93 -22.24 -33.22
CA PHE A 35 16.90 -22.41 -32.20
C PHE A 35 16.03 -23.61 -32.50
N TRP A 36 15.62 -24.32 -31.45
CA TRP A 36 14.74 -25.47 -31.58
C TRP A 36 13.36 -25.10 -32.14
N ARG A 37 12.67 -26.08 -32.74
CA ARG A 37 11.27 -25.87 -33.10
C ARG A 37 10.43 -25.55 -31.87
N ASN A 38 9.40 -24.69 -32.03
CA ASN A 38 8.53 -24.20 -30.97
C ASN A 38 9.28 -23.38 -29.89
N THR A 39 10.34 -22.68 -30.26
CA THR A 39 11.01 -21.69 -29.41
C THR A 39 10.40 -20.32 -29.65
N THR A 40 9.86 -19.71 -28.59
CA THR A 40 9.32 -18.34 -28.63
C THR A 40 9.91 -17.50 -27.52
N ILE A 41 10.18 -16.23 -27.80
CA ILE A 41 10.64 -15.22 -26.84
C ILE A 41 9.58 -14.12 -26.82
N SER A 42 8.79 -14.05 -25.75
CA SER A 42 7.63 -13.15 -25.59
C SER A 42 6.68 -13.14 -26.82
N GLY A 43 6.35 -14.33 -27.34
CA GLY A 43 5.47 -14.49 -28.49
C GLY A 43 6.16 -14.34 -29.85
N ILE A 44 7.43 -13.90 -29.88
CA ILE A 44 8.22 -13.85 -31.12
C ILE A 44 8.71 -15.26 -31.45
N ASP A 45 8.27 -15.81 -32.54
CA ASP A 45 8.71 -17.13 -33.00
C ASP A 45 10.17 -17.07 -33.49
N CYS A 46 11.05 -17.73 -32.75
CA CYS A 46 12.47 -17.89 -33.05
C CYS A 46 12.82 -19.28 -33.60
N SER A 47 11.82 -20.15 -33.85
CA SER A 47 12.00 -21.52 -34.32
C SER A 47 12.84 -21.56 -35.60
N TRP A 48 13.84 -22.41 -35.61
CA TRP A 48 14.71 -22.64 -36.77
C TRP A 48 15.60 -21.45 -37.18
N LEU A 49 15.62 -20.37 -36.40
CA LEU A 49 16.49 -19.23 -36.63
C LEU A 49 17.90 -19.47 -36.09
N THR A 50 18.91 -18.99 -36.72
CA THR A 50 20.24 -18.84 -36.12
C THR A 50 20.19 -17.76 -35.01
N LEU A 51 21.19 -17.74 -34.14
CA LEU A 51 21.30 -16.71 -33.11
C LEU A 51 21.22 -15.28 -33.68
N LYS A 52 21.90 -15.05 -34.83
CA LYS A 52 21.91 -13.74 -35.50
C LYS A 52 20.53 -13.37 -36.07
N GLU A 53 19.87 -14.33 -36.73
CA GLU A 53 18.51 -14.10 -37.26
C GLU A 53 17.50 -13.83 -36.18
N ALA A 54 17.57 -14.59 -35.05
CA ALA A 54 16.76 -14.37 -33.91
C ALA A 54 17.01 -13.00 -33.28
N TYR A 55 18.28 -12.59 -33.12
CA TYR A 55 18.64 -11.26 -32.65
C TYR A 55 17.98 -10.17 -33.48
N ASN A 56 18.20 -10.18 -34.80
CA ASN A 56 17.65 -9.17 -35.71
C ASN A 56 16.12 -9.10 -35.66
N LYS A 57 15.47 -10.26 -35.58
CA LYS A 57 14.01 -10.34 -35.50
C LYS A 57 13.47 -9.78 -34.18
N ILE A 58 14.09 -10.15 -33.06
CA ILE A 58 13.69 -9.66 -31.75
C ILE A 58 13.97 -8.15 -31.65
N GLU A 59 15.12 -7.66 -32.12
CA GLU A 59 15.48 -6.24 -32.13
C GLU A 59 14.44 -5.42 -32.90
N GLN A 60 14.02 -5.88 -34.07
CA GLN A 60 13.00 -5.21 -34.87
C GLN A 60 11.67 -5.12 -34.11
N GLU A 61 11.25 -6.18 -33.45
CA GLU A 61 10.02 -6.22 -32.67
C GLU A 61 10.14 -5.36 -31.39
N VAL A 62 11.27 -5.40 -30.68
CA VAL A 62 11.51 -4.60 -29.48
C VAL A 62 11.50 -3.11 -29.77
N ASN A 63 12.12 -2.67 -30.87
CA ASN A 63 12.17 -1.27 -31.25
C ASN A 63 10.78 -0.67 -31.57
N THR A 64 9.82 -1.50 -31.98
CA THR A 64 8.44 -1.08 -32.25
C THR A 64 7.50 -1.29 -31.08
N ARG A 65 7.88 -2.11 -30.10
CA ARG A 65 7.04 -2.42 -28.93
C ARG A 65 6.91 -1.20 -28.03
N THR A 66 5.73 -1.06 -27.46
CA THR A 66 5.43 0.02 -26.51
C THR A 66 5.17 -0.54 -25.11
N ILE A 67 5.39 0.31 -24.13
CA ILE A 67 5.06 0.08 -22.72
C ILE A 67 4.14 1.21 -22.26
N LYS A 68 3.15 0.85 -21.43
CA LYS A 68 2.17 1.78 -20.87
C LYS A 68 2.41 2.01 -19.39
N PHE A 69 2.37 3.27 -19.00
CA PHE A 69 2.50 3.71 -17.62
C PHE A 69 1.15 4.25 -17.15
N TYR A 70 0.57 3.62 -16.12
CA TYR A 70 -0.73 3.94 -15.57
C TYR A 70 -0.57 4.66 -14.23
N PHE A 71 -1.23 5.80 -14.09
CA PHE A 71 -1.22 6.62 -12.88
C PHE A 71 -2.58 6.62 -12.17
N MET A 72 -2.59 7.05 -10.89
CA MET A 72 -3.78 6.99 -10.05
C MET A 72 -4.91 7.92 -10.50
N ASP A 73 -4.57 9.03 -11.14
CA ASP A 73 -5.51 10.01 -11.72
C ASP A 73 -6.18 9.55 -13.02
N GLY A 74 -5.80 8.36 -13.51
CA GLY A 74 -6.30 7.77 -14.75
C GLY A 74 -5.49 8.12 -15.98
N ASN A 75 -4.44 8.93 -15.85
CA ASN A 75 -3.54 9.24 -16.96
C ASN A 75 -2.74 8.00 -17.38
N ILE A 76 -2.55 7.86 -18.69
CA ILE A 76 -1.84 6.75 -19.31
C ILE A 76 -0.83 7.33 -20.32
N TYR A 77 0.42 7.00 -20.13
CA TYR A 77 1.49 7.37 -21.06
C TYR A 77 2.02 6.13 -21.76
N GLU A 78 2.19 6.24 -23.06
CA GLU A 78 2.76 5.18 -23.89
C GLU A 78 4.12 5.63 -24.43
N LYS A 79 5.13 4.80 -24.25
CA LYS A 79 6.50 5.02 -24.75
C LYS A 79 6.99 3.78 -25.48
N THR A 80 7.84 3.98 -26.51
CA THR A 80 8.52 2.83 -27.12
C THR A 80 9.63 2.32 -26.21
N TYR A 81 9.94 1.04 -26.31
CA TYR A 81 11.02 0.42 -25.55
C TYR A 81 12.38 1.11 -25.80
N GLU A 82 12.65 1.50 -27.03
CA GLU A 82 13.84 2.29 -27.39
C GLU A 82 13.92 3.60 -26.58
N LYS A 83 12.80 4.32 -26.44
CA LYS A 83 12.76 5.60 -25.71
C LYS A 83 13.05 5.45 -24.24
N ILE A 84 12.65 4.33 -23.63
CA ILE A 84 12.90 4.06 -22.20
C ILE A 84 14.25 3.37 -21.95
N GLY A 85 15.06 3.13 -22.99
CA GLY A 85 16.38 2.55 -22.86
C GLY A 85 16.43 1.03 -22.88
N VAL A 86 15.38 0.35 -23.35
CA VAL A 86 15.38 -1.12 -23.51
C VAL A 86 16.06 -1.47 -24.84
N SER A 87 17.02 -2.36 -24.79
CA SER A 87 17.72 -2.94 -25.94
C SER A 87 17.90 -4.44 -25.75
N ILE A 88 18.34 -5.14 -26.81
CA ILE A 88 18.66 -6.57 -26.74
C ILE A 88 20.07 -6.75 -26.19
N ASP A 89 20.20 -7.61 -25.19
CA ASP A 89 21.48 -8.10 -24.69
C ASP A 89 21.85 -9.39 -25.44
N GLU A 90 22.85 -9.29 -26.33
CA GLU A 90 23.33 -10.40 -27.14
C GLU A 90 23.82 -11.58 -26.29
N LYS A 91 24.47 -11.32 -25.14
CA LYS A 91 24.98 -12.37 -24.23
C LYS A 91 23.83 -13.11 -23.53
N LYS A 92 22.78 -12.39 -23.13
CA LYS A 92 21.58 -13.00 -22.57
C LYS A 92 20.85 -13.85 -23.59
N LEU A 93 20.74 -13.36 -24.84
CA LEU A 93 20.15 -14.15 -25.92
C LEU A 93 20.98 -15.40 -26.22
N GLU A 94 22.30 -15.29 -26.21
CA GLU A 94 23.21 -16.45 -26.34
C GLU A 94 23.02 -17.46 -25.19
N SER A 95 22.78 -16.97 -23.99
CA SER A 95 22.52 -17.83 -22.82
C SER A 95 21.20 -18.59 -22.98
N VAL A 96 20.13 -17.93 -23.43
CA VAL A 96 18.85 -18.56 -23.77
C VAL A 96 19.03 -19.60 -24.88
N PHE A 97 19.81 -19.27 -25.92
CA PHE A 97 20.15 -20.20 -26.99
C PHE A 97 20.87 -21.45 -26.48
N LYS A 98 21.81 -21.31 -25.56
CA LYS A 98 22.52 -22.45 -24.94
C LYS A 98 21.61 -23.25 -23.99
N GLU A 99 20.73 -22.61 -23.29
CA GLU A 99 19.82 -23.25 -22.32
C GLU A 99 18.83 -24.20 -23.01
N GLN A 100 18.25 -23.79 -24.13
CA GLN A 100 17.30 -24.64 -24.88
C GLN A 100 17.91 -25.99 -25.28
N HIS A 101 19.23 -26.07 -25.50
CA HIS A 101 19.92 -27.29 -25.92
C HIS A 101 20.02 -28.34 -24.83
N LYS A 102 19.70 -27.98 -23.56
CA LYS A 102 19.64 -28.95 -22.44
C LYS A 102 18.41 -29.86 -22.52
N TYR A 103 17.34 -29.44 -23.23
CA TYR A 103 16.05 -30.11 -23.27
C TYR A 103 15.61 -30.31 -24.73
N ARG A 104 15.85 -31.49 -25.28
CA ARG A 104 15.64 -31.79 -26.71
C ARG A 104 14.18 -31.90 -27.19
N SER A 105 13.18 -31.76 -26.32
CA SER A 105 11.78 -31.89 -26.73
C SER A 105 10.87 -30.98 -25.94
N GLY A 106 9.87 -30.38 -26.60
CA GLY A 106 8.86 -29.55 -25.98
C GLY A 106 8.72 -28.17 -26.61
N HIS A 107 7.96 -27.31 -25.92
CA HIS A 107 7.86 -25.90 -26.24
C HIS A 107 8.80 -25.12 -25.34
N HIS A 108 9.58 -24.22 -25.90
CA HIS A 108 10.53 -23.37 -25.17
C HIS A 108 9.99 -21.94 -25.17
N PHE A 109 9.48 -21.50 -24.01
CA PHE A 109 8.94 -20.16 -23.82
C PHE A 109 9.86 -19.35 -22.93
N TYR A 110 10.33 -18.24 -23.45
CA TYR A 110 11.12 -17.28 -22.70
C TYR A 110 10.39 -15.93 -22.68
N ASN A 111 10.49 -15.21 -21.56
CA ASN A 111 9.98 -13.85 -21.51
C ASN A 111 11.01 -12.86 -22.08
N LEU A 112 10.57 -11.65 -22.40
CA LEU A 112 11.45 -10.64 -22.99
C LEU A 112 12.57 -10.22 -22.02
N GLY A 113 12.29 -10.15 -20.72
CA GLY A 113 13.26 -9.83 -19.68
C GLY A 113 14.49 -10.75 -19.67
N SER A 114 14.36 -11.98 -20.22
CA SER A 114 15.48 -12.92 -20.34
C SER A 114 16.53 -12.51 -21.36
N VAL A 115 16.24 -11.56 -22.26
CA VAL A 115 17.08 -11.21 -23.41
C VAL A 115 17.31 -9.72 -23.57
N ILE A 116 16.73 -8.88 -22.70
CA ILE A 116 16.89 -7.43 -22.78
C ILE A 116 17.90 -6.90 -21.75
N GLU A 117 18.43 -5.74 -22.06
CA GLU A 117 19.15 -4.84 -21.17
C GLU A 117 18.37 -3.52 -21.07
N LEU A 118 18.40 -2.92 -19.88
CA LEU A 118 17.74 -1.66 -19.58
C LEU A 118 18.78 -0.61 -19.19
N ASP A 119 18.83 0.47 -19.93
CA ASP A 119 19.54 1.69 -19.58
C ASP A 119 18.72 2.44 -18.50
N GLN A 120 19.13 2.30 -17.23
CA GLN A 120 18.43 2.88 -16.09
C GLN A 120 18.42 4.41 -16.12
N GLU A 121 19.49 5.05 -16.59
CA GLU A 121 19.54 6.52 -16.69
C GLU A 121 18.51 7.04 -17.72
N LYS A 122 18.39 6.37 -18.85
CA LYS A 122 17.42 6.72 -19.87
C LYS A 122 15.98 6.50 -19.43
N LEU A 123 15.73 5.42 -18.66
CA LEU A 123 14.45 5.21 -18.00
C LEU A 123 14.15 6.36 -17.02
N LYS A 124 15.08 6.69 -16.14
CA LYS A 124 14.96 7.77 -15.17
C LYS A 124 14.67 9.13 -15.81
N GLU A 125 15.37 9.44 -16.90
CA GLU A 125 15.08 10.65 -17.69
C GLU A 125 13.65 10.63 -18.24
N THR A 126 13.19 9.48 -18.73
CA THR A 126 11.82 9.33 -19.22
C THR A 126 10.80 9.49 -18.11
N LEU A 127 11.02 8.87 -16.94
CA LEU A 127 10.13 8.99 -15.78
C LEU A 127 9.99 10.44 -15.32
N LYS A 128 11.08 11.21 -15.31
CA LYS A 128 11.05 12.66 -14.99
C LYS A 128 10.17 13.48 -15.95
N THR A 129 9.82 12.97 -17.12
CA THR A 129 8.91 13.68 -18.05
C THR A 129 7.43 13.55 -17.66
N PHE A 130 7.07 12.64 -16.76
CA PHE A 130 5.69 12.46 -16.35
C PHE A 130 5.31 13.49 -15.27
N PRO A 131 4.25 14.27 -15.48
CA PRO A 131 3.82 15.27 -14.50
C PRO A 131 3.55 14.70 -13.11
N GLU A 132 3.02 13.47 -13.04
CA GLU A 132 2.65 12.79 -11.79
C GLU A 132 3.87 12.40 -10.93
N LEU A 133 5.07 12.35 -11.54
CA LEU A 133 6.33 12.09 -10.85
C LEU A 133 7.11 13.37 -10.55
N GLN A 134 6.53 14.55 -10.77
CA GLN A 134 7.13 15.84 -10.41
C GLN A 134 6.63 16.25 -9.02
N LEU A 135 7.57 16.58 -8.12
CA LEU A 135 7.27 16.89 -6.71
C LEU A 135 6.24 18.01 -6.53
N GLU A 136 6.25 19.01 -7.43
CA GLU A 136 5.29 20.12 -7.40
C GLU A 136 3.84 19.70 -7.70
N ASN A 137 3.62 18.56 -8.31
CA ASN A 137 2.30 18.02 -8.63
C ASN A 137 1.84 16.95 -7.64
N MET A 138 2.70 16.56 -6.70
CA MET A 138 2.38 15.56 -5.69
C MET A 138 1.61 16.18 -4.53
N ILE A 139 0.51 15.53 -4.17
CA ILE A 139 -0.33 15.90 -3.04
C ILE A 139 -0.26 14.78 -2.02
N ALA A 140 0.22 15.11 -0.81
CA ALA A 140 0.19 14.16 0.30
C ALA A 140 -1.25 13.87 0.73
N PRO A 141 -1.60 12.62 1.09
CA PRO A 141 -2.91 12.32 1.65
C PRO A 141 -3.10 13.08 2.97
N GLN A 142 -4.34 13.50 3.23
CA GLN A 142 -4.71 14.18 4.47
C GLN A 142 -5.79 13.36 5.17
N ASN A 143 -5.57 13.07 6.43
CA ASN A 143 -6.53 12.35 7.26
C ASN A 143 -7.78 13.20 7.52
N ALA A 144 -8.92 12.52 7.67
CA ALA A 144 -10.09 13.14 8.26
C ALA A 144 -9.76 13.54 9.71
N GLN A 145 -10.27 14.70 10.15
CA GLN A 145 -9.98 15.26 11.46
C GLN A 145 -11.23 15.86 12.10
N LEU A 146 -11.32 15.71 13.41
CA LEU A 146 -12.26 16.49 14.21
C LEU A 146 -11.75 17.91 14.36
N THR A 147 -12.64 18.86 14.15
CA THR A 147 -12.37 20.28 14.38
C THR A 147 -13.32 20.83 15.44
N TRP A 148 -12.80 21.63 16.35
CA TRP A 148 -13.60 22.30 17.37
C TRP A 148 -13.92 23.74 16.93
N ASN A 149 -15.20 24.04 16.75
CA ASN A 149 -15.63 25.38 16.30
C ASN A 149 -16.04 26.33 17.44
N GLY A 150 -15.80 25.97 18.71
CA GLY A 150 -16.22 26.71 19.92
C GLY A 150 -17.55 26.24 20.51
N GLU A 151 -18.36 25.51 19.74
CA GLU A 151 -19.69 25.05 20.15
C GLU A 151 -19.89 23.53 20.04
N LYS A 152 -19.33 22.93 18.99
CA LYS A 152 -19.45 21.50 18.69
C LYS A 152 -18.23 21.01 17.92
N PHE A 153 -18.10 19.68 17.87
CA PHE A 153 -17.14 19.05 16.96
C PHE A 153 -17.75 18.91 15.57
N ASP A 154 -17.01 19.38 14.59
CA ASP A 154 -17.27 19.16 13.17
C ASP A 154 -16.17 18.22 12.59
N VAL A 155 -16.39 17.66 11.40
CA VAL A 155 -15.41 16.82 10.71
C VAL A 155 -14.91 17.52 9.47
N THR A 156 -13.60 17.68 9.37
CA THR A 156 -12.95 17.96 8.09
C THR A 156 -12.68 16.61 7.43
N ARG A 157 -13.21 16.40 6.20
CA ARG A 157 -13.03 15.16 5.47
C ARG A 157 -11.59 14.98 5.03
N GLU A 158 -11.22 13.74 4.90
CA GLU A 158 -9.97 13.32 4.30
C GLU A 158 -9.79 13.82 2.87
N LYS A 159 -8.53 13.88 2.44
CA LYS A 159 -8.18 14.09 1.04
C LYS A 159 -7.27 12.97 0.57
N VAL A 160 -7.68 12.32 -0.50
CA VAL A 160 -6.84 11.35 -1.20
C VAL A 160 -5.67 12.09 -1.84
N GLY A 161 -4.48 11.58 -1.62
CA GLY A 161 -3.26 12.08 -2.23
C GLY A 161 -2.87 11.32 -3.49
N ASN A 162 -1.74 11.71 -4.09
CA ASN A 162 -1.13 11.02 -5.22
C ASN A 162 0.40 10.93 -5.06
N GLN A 163 0.90 11.05 -3.84
CA GLN A 163 2.33 11.06 -3.56
C GLN A 163 2.96 9.71 -3.91
N ILE A 164 4.07 9.76 -4.64
CA ILE A 164 4.89 8.60 -5.02
C ILE A 164 6.32 8.87 -4.56
N ASP A 165 6.94 7.90 -3.92
CA ASP A 165 8.39 7.91 -3.73
C ASP A 165 9.06 7.66 -5.08
N LEU A 166 9.91 8.60 -5.51
CA LEU A 166 10.52 8.55 -6.85
C LEU A 166 11.53 7.41 -6.99
N GLU A 167 12.23 7.05 -5.92
CA GLU A 167 13.17 5.93 -5.91
C GLU A 167 12.41 4.61 -6.00
N GLU A 168 11.33 4.48 -5.22
CA GLU A 168 10.45 3.31 -5.26
C GLU A 168 9.78 3.17 -6.64
N ALA A 169 9.32 4.26 -7.25
CA ALA A 169 8.74 4.26 -8.59
C ALA A 169 9.73 3.80 -9.65
N GLU A 170 10.98 4.28 -9.59
CA GLU A 170 12.07 3.88 -10.48
C GLU A 170 12.38 2.38 -10.33
N GLU A 171 12.60 1.92 -9.11
CA GLU A 171 12.84 0.50 -8.82
C GLU A 171 11.67 -0.39 -9.25
N PHE A 172 10.44 0.06 -9.01
CA PHE A 172 9.24 -0.66 -9.44
C PHE A 172 9.20 -0.80 -10.95
N ALA A 173 9.44 0.29 -11.70
CA ALA A 173 9.48 0.27 -13.15
C ALA A 173 10.58 -0.68 -13.68
N ILE A 174 11.78 -0.62 -13.11
CA ILE A 174 12.89 -1.53 -13.45
C ILE A 174 12.49 -3.01 -13.26
N ARG A 175 11.88 -3.33 -12.12
CA ARG A 175 11.42 -4.71 -11.84
C ARG A 175 10.39 -5.19 -12.86
N GLN A 176 9.40 -4.34 -13.20
CA GLN A 176 8.35 -4.70 -14.17
C GLN A 176 8.91 -4.91 -15.58
N ILE A 177 9.80 -4.02 -16.03
CA ILE A 177 10.44 -4.12 -17.35
C ILE A 177 11.30 -5.38 -17.43
N ASN A 178 12.12 -5.67 -16.42
CA ASN A 178 12.94 -6.88 -16.36
C ASN A 178 12.11 -8.16 -16.25
N ALA A 179 10.90 -8.09 -15.74
CA ALA A 179 9.92 -9.19 -15.77
C ALA A 179 9.26 -9.35 -17.16
N GLY A 180 9.55 -8.47 -18.12
CA GLY A 180 8.99 -8.50 -19.48
C GLY A 180 7.55 -7.98 -19.55
N MET A 181 7.11 -7.18 -18.57
CA MET A 181 5.79 -6.56 -18.59
C MET A 181 5.76 -5.40 -19.59
N ASP A 182 4.62 -5.22 -20.24
CA ASP A 182 4.32 -4.12 -21.15
C ASP A 182 3.45 -3.02 -20.54
N SER A 183 3.14 -3.17 -19.24
CA SER A 183 2.28 -2.27 -18.49
C SER A 183 2.80 -2.08 -17.07
N ILE A 184 2.98 -0.83 -16.66
CA ILE A 184 3.45 -0.44 -15.33
C ILE A 184 2.34 0.35 -14.64
N TYR A 185 1.90 -0.13 -13.47
CA TYR A 185 0.79 0.46 -12.71
C TYR A 185 1.34 1.18 -11.47
N PHE A 186 1.69 2.46 -11.61
CA PHE A 186 2.23 3.27 -10.52
C PHE A 186 1.27 3.46 -9.35
N GLN A 187 -0.03 3.28 -9.56
CA GLN A 187 -1.00 3.26 -8.44
C GLN A 187 -0.68 2.21 -7.37
N LEU A 188 0.09 1.16 -7.69
CA LEU A 188 0.50 0.13 -6.73
C LEU A 188 1.59 0.60 -5.76
N VAL A 189 2.30 1.67 -6.10
CA VAL A 189 3.34 2.29 -5.28
C VAL A 189 3.00 3.74 -4.92
N THR A 190 1.76 4.16 -5.19
CA THR A 190 1.26 5.50 -4.84
C THR A 190 0.74 5.51 -3.41
N GLN A 191 1.25 6.42 -2.60
CA GLN A 191 0.75 6.71 -1.26
C GLN A 191 -0.39 7.73 -1.37
N GLY A 192 -1.57 7.23 -1.69
CA GLY A 192 -2.74 8.09 -1.93
C GLY A 192 -3.80 8.02 -0.85
N ASN A 193 -3.86 6.94 -0.09
CA ASN A 193 -4.91 6.73 0.89
C ASN A 193 -4.56 7.37 2.23
N PRO A 194 -5.48 8.16 2.81
CA PRO A 194 -5.35 8.62 4.18
C PRO A 194 -5.48 7.46 5.17
N ASP A 195 -4.80 7.56 6.33
CA ASP A 195 -4.86 6.56 7.39
C ASP A 195 -6.17 6.62 8.18
N VAL A 196 -6.85 7.77 8.18
CA VAL A 196 -8.12 8.03 8.86
C VAL A 196 -9.10 8.63 7.87
N VAL A 197 -10.23 7.98 7.68
CA VAL A 197 -11.31 8.44 6.80
C VAL A 197 -12.51 8.92 7.63
N TYR A 198 -13.45 9.63 6.98
CA TYR A 198 -14.65 10.17 7.64
C TYR A 198 -15.45 9.10 8.39
N GLU A 199 -15.60 7.93 7.82
CA GLU A 199 -16.34 6.81 8.39
C GLU A 199 -15.74 6.33 9.73
N ASP A 200 -14.43 6.45 9.92
CA ASP A 200 -13.73 6.06 11.15
C ASP A 200 -14.05 7.01 12.30
N ILE A 201 -14.29 8.30 12.03
CA ILE A 201 -14.43 9.32 13.06
C ILE A 201 -15.87 9.87 13.22
N GLU A 202 -16.80 9.51 12.34
CA GLU A 202 -18.19 9.96 12.45
C GLU A 202 -18.85 9.54 13.76
N SER A 203 -18.61 8.33 14.19
CA SER A 203 -19.14 7.81 15.47
C SER A 203 -18.50 8.52 16.67
N ILE A 204 -17.22 8.82 16.58
CA ILE A 204 -16.46 9.56 17.61
C ILE A 204 -16.98 10.99 17.71
N GLN A 205 -17.21 11.65 16.61
CA GLN A 205 -17.81 13.00 16.55
C GLN A 205 -19.18 13.01 17.25
N LYS A 206 -20.05 12.07 16.92
CA LYS A 206 -21.37 11.94 17.55
C LYS A 206 -21.26 11.74 19.04
N TYR A 207 -20.38 10.85 19.47
CA TYR A 207 -20.13 10.58 20.88
C TYR A 207 -19.66 11.86 21.62
N MET A 208 -18.65 12.57 21.09
CA MET A 208 -18.15 13.78 21.71
C MET A 208 -19.18 14.91 21.75
N ASN A 209 -19.98 15.06 20.71
CA ASN A 209 -21.08 16.00 20.71
C ASN A 209 -22.19 15.64 21.70
N ASN A 210 -22.43 14.36 21.95
CA ASN A 210 -23.33 13.90 23.00
C ASN A 210 -22.78 14.21 24.39
N LEU A 211 -21.48 14.02 24.63
CA LEU A 211 -20.85 14.42 25.90
C LEU A 211 -21.09 15.89 26.23
N LEU A 212 -20.96 16.77 25.23
CA LEU A 212 -21.20 18.21 25.40
C LEU A 212 -22.66 18.57 25.74
N GLN A 213 -23.61 17.64 25.58
CA GLN A 213 -25.02 17.85 25.94
C GLN A 213 -25.32 17.41 27.39
N SER A 214 -24.35 16.85 28.10
CA SER A 214 -24.54 16.41 29.49
C SER A 214 -24.86 17.60 30.39
N CYS A 215 -25.77 17.38 31.33
CA CYS A 215 -26.11 18.35 32.36
C CYS A 215 -26.45 17.61 33.66
N LEU A 216 -25.48 17.58 34.61
CA LEU A 216 -25.61 16.91 35.88
C LEU A 216 -25.59 17.94 37.01
N TYR A 217 -26.57 17.83 37.95
CA TYR A 217 -26.70 18.74 39.07
C TYR A 217 -26.37 18.00 40.37
N PHE A 218 -25.39 18.48 41.10
CA PHE A 218 -24.94 17.97 42.39
C PHE A 218 -25.36 18.95 43.47
N LYS A 219 -26.33 18.56 44.28
CA LYS A 219 -26.84 19.39 45.40
C LYS A 219 -26.02 19.12 46.63
N LEU A 220 -25.33 20.11 47.11
CA LEU A 220 -24.51 20.09 48.31
C LEU A 220 -25.40 20.28 49.57
N ALA A 221 -24.88 19.88 50.76
CA ALA A 221 -25.61 19.93 52.02
C ALA A 221 -26.02 21.36 52.45
N ASN A 222 -25.28 22.39 52.01
CA ASN A 222 -25.60 23.81 52.25
C ASN A 222 -26.64 24.39 51.27
N GLY A 223 -27.15 23.56 50.33
CA GLY A 223 -28.08 23.95 49.27
C GLY A 223 -27.43 24.52 47.99
N GLU A 224 -26.11 24.66 47.97
CA GLU A 224 -25.40 25.03 46.74
C GLU A 224 -25.56 23.92 45.70
N ILE A 225 -25.67 24.31 44.42
CA ILE A 225 -25.74 23.34 43.33
C ILE A 225 -24.45 23.50 42.48
N VAL A 226 -23.73 22.42 42.33
CA VAL A 226 -22.59 22.33 41.38
C VAL A 226 -23.07 21.63 40.13
N THR A 227 -22.75 22.19 38.98
CA THR A 227 -23.21 21.68 37.70
C THR A 227 -22.05 21.18 36.87
N LEU A 228 -22.16 19.97 36.36
CA LEU A 228 -21.32 19.46 35.29
C LEU A 228 -22.10 19.62 33.97
N ASP A 229 -21.73 20.61 33.21
CA ASP A 229 -22.39 20.98 31.95
C ASP A 229 -21.37 21.17 30.81
N LYS A 230 -21.89 21.59 29.66
CA LYS A 230 -21.08 21.92 28.48
C LYS A 230 -19.90 22.85 28.79
N ASN A 231 -20.06 23.82 29.68
CA ASN A 231 -19.00 24.78 29.98
C ASN A 231 -17.83 24.15 30.72
N VAL A 232 -18.13 23.19 31.60
CA VAL A 232 -17.12 22.37 32.27
C VAL A 232 -16.48 21.41 31.27
N ILE A 233 -17.28 20.67 30.51
CA ILE A 233 -16.77 19.66 29.56
C ILE A 233 -15.90 20.30 28.45
N LYS A 234 -16.19 21.52 28.04
CA LYS A 234 -15.33 22.28 27.10
C LYS A 234 -13.89 22.44 27.62
N THR A 235 -13.68 22.49 28.94
CA THR A 235 -12.33 22.59 29.52
C THR A 235 -11.52 21.30 29.40
N TRP A 236 -12.18 20.19 29.07
CA TRP A 236 -11.56 18.89 28.89
C TRP A 236 -11.14 18.61 27.44
N ILE A 237 -11.41 19.56 26.52
CA ILE A 237 -11.04 19.43 25.12
C ILE A 237 -9.53 19.63 24.99
N VAL A 238 -8.88 18.67 24.33
CA VAL A 238 -7.45 18.63 24.08
C VAL A 238 -7.17 18.42 22.60
N GLU A 239 -6.00 18.85 22.14
CA GLU A 239 -5.50 18.49 20.81
C GLU A 239 -5.09 17.02 20.80
N ASP A 240 -5.47 16.31 19.75
CA ASP A 240 -5.13 14.91 19.47
C ASP A 240 -4.39 14.81 18.15
N ALA A 241 -3.19 14.22 18.17
CA ALA A 241 -2.32 14.15 16.99
C ALA A 241 -2.92 13.35 15.84
N ARG A 242 -3.82 12.38 16.14
CA ARG A 242 -4.45 11.52 15.12
C ARG A 242 -5.79 12.06 14.68
N LEU A 243 -6.61 12.52 15.63
CA LEU A 243 -8.00 12.92 15.40
C LEU A 243 -8.17 14.43 15.23
N GLY A 244 -7.15 15.24 15.51
CA GLY A 244 -7.21 16.69 15.58
C GLY A 244 -7.62 17.20 16.96
N TYR A 245 -8.80 16.82 17.45
CA TYR A 245 -9.29 17.15 18.79
C TYR A 245 -9.94 15.94 19.47
N SER A 246 -9.90 15.94 20.80
CA SER A 246 -10.54 14.93 21.66
C SER A 246 -11.08 15.57 22.94
N ILE A 247 -11.88 14.83 23.69
CA ILE A 247 -12.26 15.16 25.07
C ILE A 247 -11.55 14.17 25.99
N ASP A 248 -10.69 14.68 26.87
CA ASP A 248 -10.05 13.89 27.92
C ASP A 248 -11.05 13.68 29.07
N VAL A 249 -11.94 12.70 28.87
CA VAL A 249 -13.02 12.38 29.79
C VAL A 249 -12.47 11.89 31.12
N GLU A 250 -11.44 11.06 31.12
CA GLU A 250 -10.88 10.45 32.33
C GLU A 250 -10.29 11.51 33.25
N SER A 251 -9.35 12.29 32.77
CA SER A 251 -8.77 13.39 33.56
C SER A 251 -9.79 14.45 33.94
N GLY A 252 -10.74 14.74 33.04
CA GLY A 252 -11.81 15.69 33.28
C GLY A 252 -12.72 15.29 34.43
N ILE A 253 -13.18 14.05 34.47
CA ILE A 253 -14.00 13.52 35.57
C ILE A 253 -13.19 13.53 36.85
N GLN A 254 -11.96 13.06 36.84
CA GLN A 254 -11.11 13.04 38.02
C GLN A 254 -10.99 14.45 38.65
N HIS A 255 -10.64 15.45 37.88
CA HIS A 255 -10.54 16.83 38.36
C HIS A 255 -11.87 17.37 38.88
N PHE A 256 -12.98 17.03 38.21
CA PHE A 256 -14.30 17.47 38.64
C PHE A 256 -14.68 16.83 39.98
N VAL A 257 -14.47 15.53 40.20
CA VAL A 257 -14.72 14.79 41.42
C VAL A 257 -13.82 15.30 42.56
N GLU A 258 -12.55 15.57 42.30
CA GLU A 258 -11.64 16.18 43.27
C GLU A 258 -12.14 17.58 43.74
N MET A 259 -12.63 18.39 42.79
CA MET A 259 -13.24 19.69 43.11
C MET A 259 -14.52 19.54 43.95
N LEU A 260 -15.41 18.58 43.61
CA LEU A 260 -16.58 18.26 44.43
C LEU A 260 -16.17 17.84 45.83
N ALA A 261 -15.20 16.94 45.98
CA ALA A 261 -14.73 16.46 47.29
C ALA A 261 -14.16 17.59 48.11
N GLN A 262 -13.42 18.57 47.49
CA GLN A 262 -12.93 19.70 48.20
C GLN A 262 -14.07 20.62 48.68
N LYS A 263 -15.09 20.87 47.86
CA LYS A 263 -16.28 21.66 48.26
C LYS A 263 -17.02 20.99 49.41
N VAL A 264 -17.20 19.69 49.39
CA VAL A 264 -17.81 18.94 50.51
C VAL A 264 -16.99 19.13 51.78
N LYS A 265 -15.67 19.03 51.76
CA LYS A 265 -14.78 19.28 52.90
C LYS A 265 -14.89 20.71 53.46
N ASP A 266 -14.99 21.70 52.58
CA ASP A 266 -15.09 23.09 53.00
C ASP A 266 -16.44 23.36 53.66
N ILE A 267 -17.55 22.81 53.17
CA ILE A 267 -18.85 22.90 53.79
C ILE A 267 -18.87 22.21 55.19
N ASN A 268 -18.23 21.04 55.29
CA ASN A 268 -18.14 20.32 56.55
C ASN A 268 -17.41 21.08 57.65
N LYS A 269 -16.40 21.92 57.31
CA LYS A 269 -15.73 22.81 58.28
C LYS A 269 -16.65 23.88 58.84
N ASP A 270 -17.59 24.37 58.03
CA ASP A 270 -18.52 25.42 58.39
C ASP A 270 -19.79 24.87 59.07
N THR A 271 -20.03 23.52 58.93
CA THR A 271 -21.21 22.83 59.46
C THR A 271 -20.77 21.60 60.28
N PRO A 272 -20.50 21.75 61.60
CA PRO A 272 -19.93 20.69 62.43
C PRO A 272 -20.75 19.39 62.49
N GLU A 273 -22.01 19.42 62.09
CA GLU A 273 -22.90 18.27 62.06
C GLU A 273 -22.60 17.27 60.91
N LEU A 274 -21.74 17.68 59.95
CA LEU A 274 -21.39 16.89 58.75
C LEU A 274 -19.92 16.42 58.74
N THR A 275 -19.20 16.56 59.86
CA THR A 275 -17.75 16.34 59.92
C THR A 275 -17.29 14.91 59.66
N ASP A 276 -18.20 13.90 59.70
CA ASP A 276 -17.86 12.49 59.69
C ASP A 276 -18.07 11.84 58.29
N VAL A 277 -18.27 12.65 57.23
CA VAL A 277 -18.52 12.13 55.90
C VAL A 277 -17.61 12.75 54.85
N GLU A 278 -17.10 11.91 53.97
CA GLU A 278 -16.35 12.31 52.77
C GLU A 278 -17.09 11.88 51.52
N LEU A 279 -16.86 12.59 50.42
CA LEU A 279 -17.29 12.14 49.10
C LEU A 279 -16.59 10.81 48.77
N ASN A 280 -17.34 9.82 48.35
CA ASN A 280 -16.77 8.59 47.82
C ASN A 280 -16.41 8.79 46.35
N GLN A 281 -15.16 9.19 46.08
CA GLN A 281 -14.72 9.60 44.77
C GLN A 281 -14.82 8.48 43.72
N ASP A 282 -14.59 7.22 44.09
CA ASP A 282 -14.69 6.07 43.17
C ASP A 282 -16.13 5.87 42.67
N VAL A 283 -17.07 5.86 43.62
CA VAL A 283 -18.50 5.73 43.30
C VAL A 283 -19.02 6.93 42.53
N GLU A 284 -18.59 8.15 42.92
CA GLU A 284 -18.98 9.36 42.21
C GLU A 284 -18.50 9.36 40.75
N THR A 285 -17.27 8.88 40.50
CA THR A 285 -16.72 8.70 39.18
C THR A 285 -17.56 7.74 38.32
N GLU A 286 -17.99 6.60 38.92
CA GLU A 286 -18.87 5.63 38.25
C GLU A 286 -20.24 6.23 37.93
N ILE A 287 -20.83 7.02 38.85
CA ILE A 287 -22.12 7.70 38.66
C ILE A 287 -22.00 8.72 37.52
N ILE A 288 -20.98 9.55 37.52
CA ILE A 288 -20.76 10.54 36.46
C ILE A 288 -20.61 9.87 35.10
N ASN A 289 -19.79 8.80 35.01
CA ASN A 289 -19.64 8.02 33.79
C ASN A 289 -20.97 7.43 33.29
N ALA A 290 -21.84 7.01 34.17
CA ALA A 290 -23.12 6.42 33.80
C ALA A 290 -24.11 7.45 33.19
N PHE A 291 -24.00 8.73 33.56
CA PHE A 291 -24.89 9.78 33.08
C PHE A 291 -24.27 10.68 32.01
N LEU A 292 -22.98 10.61 31.76
CA LEU A 292 -22.31 11.36 30.75
C LEU A 292 -22.89 11.04 29.35
N GLY A 293 -23.15 12.06 28.53
CA GLY A 293 -23.77 11.93 27.20
C GLY A 293 -25.30 11.89 27.25
N ASN A 294 -25.94 11.96 28.43
CA ASN A 294 -27.38 12.11 28.53
C ASN A 294 -27.79 13.60 28.32
N PRO A 295 -28.60 13.91 27.30
CA PRO A 295 -29.01 15.29 27.02
C PRO A 295 -30.07 15.81 28.05
N ASN A 296 -30.69 14.92 28.82
CA ASN A 296 -31.67 15.34 29.83
C ASN A 296 -30.97 15.73 31.12
N PRO A 297 -31.32 16.88 31.70
CA PRO A 297 -30.78 17.27 33.01
C PRO A 297 -31.02 16.18 34.05
N GLN A 298 -30.00 15.80 34.80
CA GLN A 298 -30.05 14.79 35.85
C GLN A 298 -29.64 15.41 37.18
N GLU A 299 -30.43 15.19 38.22
CA GLU A 299 -30.03 15.45 39.60
C GLU A 299 -29.31 14.20 40.12
N VAL A 300 -28.09 14.39 40.62
CA VAL A 300 -27.24 13.31 41.11
C VAL A 300 -27.13 13.42 42.63
N ASP A 301 -27.55 12.36 43.30
CA ASP A 301 -27.33 12.20 44.74
C ASP A 301 -25.85 11.90 44.98
N LEU A 302 -25.22 12.71 45.84
CA LEU A 302 -23.80 12.55 46.15
C LEU A 302 -23.55 11.26 46.93
N ALA A 303 -22.53 10.54 46.54
CA ALA A 303 -22.08 9.33 47.24
C ALA A 303 -21.11 9.70 48.36
N TYR A 304 -21.53 9.43 49.59
CA TYR A 304 -20.74 9.70 50.77
C TYR A 304 -20.24 8.42 51.43
N ARG A 305 -19.08 8.52 52.08
CA ARG A 305 -18.57 7.51 52.98
C ARG A 305 -18.27 8.11 54.35
N LYS A 306 -18.47 7.32 55.44
CA LYS A 306 -18.03 7.73 56.76
C LYS A 306 -16.51 7.70 56.85
N ILE A 307 -15.91 8.75 57.44
CA ILE A 307 -14.51 8.75 57.81
C ILE A 307 -14.36 7.75 58.94
N LYS A 308 -13.51 6.77 58.81
CA LYS A 308 -13.17 5.86 59.91
C LYS A 308 -12.46 6.66 60.98
N GLU A 309 -12.99 6.62 62.23
CA GLU A 309 -12.30 7.08 63.43
C GLU A 309 -10.90 6.42 63.58
#